data_3b671800ee2677b646dcf186e320d8cd
#
_entry.id   3b671800ee2677b646dcf186e320d8cd
#
_cell.length_a   1.000
_cell.length_b   1.000
_cell.length_c   1.000
_cell.angle_alpha   90.00
_cell.angle_beta   90.00
_cell.angle_gamma   90.00
#
_symmetry.space_group_name_H-M   'P 1'
#
loop_
_entity.id
_entity.type
_entity.pdbx_description
1 polymer ?
#
loop_
_entity_poly.entity_id
_entity_poly.type
_entity_poly.pdbx_seq_one_letter_code
_entity_poly.pdbx_strand_id
1 'polypeptide(L)'
;MQDDIKDITIIGGGPTGLFGAFYAGVRQATCRIIDSLPELGGQLTALYPEKDIFDVGGFSKILAKDLAQNLIEQGTQFGCDVVLDEEVSEVEREGDMFRLVGRSRSYLTKTILIAGGKGAFEPKHL
;
A
#
# COMPACT_ATOMS: atom_id res chain seq x y z
N MET A 1 20.85 11.82 8.12
CA MET A 1 20.41 10.45 8.06
C MET A 1 20.01 10.06 6.66
N GLN A 2 20.56 8.98 6.20
CA GLN A 2 20.30 8.55 4.85
C GLN A 2 18.96 7.84 4.75
N ASP A 3 18.19 8.16 3.73
CA ASP A 3 16.92 7.48 3.50
C ASP A 3 17.18 6.04 3.10
N ASP A 4 16.34 5.15 3.61
CA ASP A 4 16.34 3.78 3.17
C ASP A 4 15.86 3.70 1.74
N ILE A 5 16.68 3.17 0.87
CA ILE A 5 16.27 2.88 -0.49
C ILE A 5 15.62 1.50 -0.50
N LYS A 6 14.34 1.45 -0.84
CA LYS A 6 13.62 0.18 -0.92
C LYS A 6 13.68 -0.39 -2.32
N ASP A 7 13.62 -1.72 -2.41
CA ASP A 7 13.48 -2.38 -3.70
C ASP A 7 12.16 -2.02 -4.35
N ILE A 8 11.09 -1.96 -3.55
CA ILE A 8 9.77 -1.59 -4.04
C ILE A 8 9.04 -0.71 -3.02
N THR A 9 8.39 0.32 -3.51
CA THR A 9 7.46 1.11 -2.72
C THR A 9 6.08 0.96 -3.33
N ILE A 10 5.11 0.62 -2.49
CA ILE A 10 3.73 0.38 -2.88
C ILE A 10 2.91 1.59 -2.48
N ILE A 11 2.22 2.19 -3.43
CA ILE A 11 1.33 3.31 -3.16
C ILE A 11 -0.08 2.76 -3.06
N GLY A 12 -0.58 2.71 -1.84
CA GLY A 12 -1.89 2.18 -1.53
C GLY A 12 -1.82 0.94 -0.65
N GLY A 13 -2.46 1.01 0.51
CA GLY A 13 -2.46 -0.06 1.52
C GLY A 13 -3.75 -0.86 1.58
N GLY A 14 -4.49 -0.91 0.48
CA GLY A 14 -5.66 -1.76 0.37
C GLY A 14 -5.28 -3.20 0.01
N PRO A 15 -6.27 -4.03 -0.36
CA PRO A 15 -6.01 -5.45 -0.60
C PRO A 15 -4.91 -5.72 -1.64
N THR A 16 -4.91 -5.00 -2.74
CA THR A 16 -3.92 -5.19 -3.78
C THR A 16 -2.51 -4.84 -3.29
N GLY A 17 -2.39 -3.70 -2.62
CA GLY A 17 -1.09 -3.28 -2.09
C GLY A 17 -0.56 -4.23 -1.03
N LEU A 18 -1.45 -4.70 -0.17
CA LEU A 18 -1.07 -5.64 0.89
C LEU A 18 -0.61 -6.98 0.31
N PHE A 19 -1.27 -7.47 -0.72
CA PHE A 19 -0.82 -8.70 -1.37
C PHE A 19 0.53 -8.47 -2.07
N GLY A 20 0.72 -7.28 -2.65
CA GLY A 20 2.02 -6.91 -3.22
C GLY A 20 3.12 -6.94 -2.18
N ALA A 21 2.86 -6.43 -0.98
CA ALA A 21 3.82 -6.45 0.12
C ALA A 21 4.16 -7.88 0.54
N PHE A 22 3.15 -8.75 0.62
CA PHE A 22 3.36 -10.16 0.90
C PHE A 22 4.30 -10.78 -0.14
N TYR A 23 3.99 -10.56 -1.41
CA TYR A 23 4.77 -11.17 -2.48
C TYR A 23 6.20 -10.63 -2.53
N ALA A 24 6.37 -9.33 -2.28
CA ALA A 24 7.70 -8.75 -2.17
C ALA A 24 8.49 -9.43 -1.06
N GLY A 25 7.85 -9.68 0.07
CA GLY A 25 8.49 -10.35 1.21
C GLY A 25 8.88 -11.79 0.88
N VAL A 26 8.02 -12.52 0.19
CA VAL A 26 8.34 -13.88 -0.27
C VAL A 26 9.58 -13.87 -1.16
N ARG A 27 9.75 -12.84 -1.95
CA ARG A 27 10.89 -12.69 -2.85
C ARG A 27 12.08 -12.02 -2.17
N GLN A 28 11.97 -11.74 -0.88
CA GLN A 28 13.04 -11.11 -0.08
C GLN A 28 13.41 -9.70 -0.57
N ALA A 29 12.47 -9.02 -1.20
CA ALA A 29 12.65 -7.64 -1.60
C ALA A 29 12.30 -6.73 -0.43
N THR A 30 13.05 -5.64 -0.26
CA THR A 30 12.71 -4.65 0.75
C THR A 30 11.50 -3.85 0.25
N CYS A 31 10.58 -3.54 1.14
CA CYS A 31 9.28 -3.03 0.76
C CYS A 31 8.82 -1.91 1.70
N ARG A 32 8.11 -0.95 1.12
CA ARG A 32 7.44 0.12 1.86
C ARG A 32 6.06 0.30 1.29
N ILE A 33 5.06 0.45 2.17
CA ILE A 33 3.72 0.85 1.75
C ILE A 33 3.50 2.29 2.21
N ILE A 34 3.01 3.13 1.30
CA ILE A 34 2.61 4.50 1.63
C ILE A 34 1.12 4.63 1.34
N ASP A 35 0.35 5.08 2.33
CA ASP A 35 -1.07 5.31 2.17
C ASP A 35 -1.46 6.66 2.76
N SER A 36 -2.40 7.33 2.10
CA SER A 36 -2.92 8.61 2.57
C SER A 36 -3.90 8.45 3.72
N LEU A 37 -4.42 7.26 3.94
CA LEU A 37 -5.35 6.99 5.02
C LEU A 37 -4.62 6.74 6.34
N PRO A 38 -5.33 6.87 7.48
CA PRO A 38 -4.70 6.65 8.79
C PRO A 38 -4.50 5.18 9.14
N GLU A 39 -5.02 4.25 8.33
CA GLU A 39 -4.84 2.83 8.61
C GLU A 39 -4.82 2.04 7.31
N LEU A 40 -4.27 0.82 7.38
CA LEU A 40 -4.26 -0.11 6.26
C LEU A 40 -5.65 -0.73 6.06
N GLY A 41 -5.85 -1.32 4.89
CA GLY A 41 -7.08 -2.03 4.57
C GLY A 41 -7.89 -1.37 3.46
N GLY A 42 -7.60 -0.12 3.15
CA GLY A 42 -8.28 0.59 2.07
C GLY A 42 -9.78 0.69 2.31
N GLN A 43 -10.55 0.41 1.27
CA GLN A 43 -12.01 0.52 1.34
C GLN A 43 -12.64 -0.47 2.31
N LEU A 44 -12.01 -1.63 2.51
CA LEU A 44 -12.53 -2.62 3.43
C LEU A 44 -12.62 -2.07 4.85
N THR A 45 -11.66 -1.25 5.23
CA THR A 45 -11.65 -0.66 6.56
C THR A 45 -12.39 0.68 6.59
N ALA A 46 -12.17 1.51 5.57
CA ALA A 46 -12.65 2.89 5.58
C ALA A 46 -14.14 3.01 5.27
N LEU A 47 -14.66 2.18 4.36
CA LEU A 47 -16.02 2.38 3.84
C LEU A 47 -16.99 1.27 4.23
N TYR A 48 -16.54 0.02 4.27
CA TYR A 48 -17.45 -1.12 4.38
C TYR A 48 -17.06 -2.15 5.43
N PRO A 49 -16.64 -1.75 6.64
CA PRO A 49 -16.09 -2.73 7.60
C PRO A 49 -17.07 -3.84 8.00
N GLU A 50 -18.37 -3.56 8.00
CA GLU A 50 -19.39 -4.53 8.42
C GLU A 50 -20.06 -5.23 7.25
N LYS A 51 -19.58 -5.03 6.04
CA LYS A 51 -20.16 -5.65 4.86
C LYS A 51 -19.64 -7.06 4.68
N ASP A 52 -20.54 -7.99 4.30
CA ASP A 52 -20.13 -9.34 3.92
C ASP A 52 -19.50 -9.33 2.53
N ILE A 53 -18.37 -10.00 2.41
CA ILE A 53 -17.65 -10.15 1.15
C ILE A 53 -17.77 -11.60 0.72
N PHE A 54 -18.22 -11.83 -0.50
CA PHE A 54 -18.46 -13.16 -1.05
C PHE A 54 -17.50 -13.52 -2.19
N ASP A 55 -16.80 -12.54 -2.72
CA ASP A 55 -16.06 -12.68 -3.97
C ASP A 55 -14.55 -12.62 -3.79
N VAL A 56 -14.07 -13.09 -2.66
CA VAL A 56 -12.64 -13.25 -2.44
C VAL A 56 -12.33 -14.75 -2.30
N GLY A 57 -11.27 -15.18 -2.99
CA GLY A 57 -10.87 -16.58 -2.95
C GLY A 57 -10.51 -17.03 -1.54
N GLY A 58 -10.87 -18.25 -1.20
CA GLY A 58 -10.53 -18.82 0.10
C GLY A 58 -11.62 -18.67 1.15
N PHE A 59 -12.62 -17.83 0.91
CA PHE A 59 -13.72 -17.63 1.84
C PHE A 59 -15.05 -17.67 1.09
N SER A 60 -16.00 -18.45 1.61
CA SER A 60 -17.34 -18.42 1.04
C SER A 60 -18.04 -17.11 1.43
N LYS A 61 -17.69 -16.57 2.58
CA LYS A 61 -18.20 -15.30 3.07
C LYS A 61 -17.30 -14.82 4.21
N ILE A 62 -16.99 -13.54 4.25
CA ILE A 62 -16.19 -12.98 5.34
C ILE A 62 -16.55 -11.50 5.49
N LEU A 63 -16.59 -11.01 6.73
CA LEU A 63 -16.78 -9.59 6.97
C LEU A 63 -15.59 -8.80 6.44
N ALA A 64 -15.85 -7.63 5.88
CA ALA A 64 -14.80 -6.80 5.31
C ALA A 64 -13.71 -6.46 6.33
N LYS A 65 -14.09 -6.18 7.58
CA LYS A 65 -13.09 -5.87 8.62
C LYS A 65 -12.20 -7.07 8.93
N ASP A 66 -12.75 -8.28 8.89
CA ASP A 66 -11.98 -9.48 9.14
C ASP A 66 -11.05 -9.80 7.98
N LEU A 67 -11.54 -9.60 6.76
CA LEU A 67 -10.72 -9.75 5.58
C LEU A 67 -9.56 -8.75 5.60
N ALA A 68 -9.84 -7.50 5.96
CA ALA A 68 -8.81 -6.48 6.07
C ALA A 68 -7.74 -6.89 7.08
N GLN A 69 -8.15 -7.40 8.24
CA GLN A 69 -7.20 -7.83 9.26
C GLN A 69 -6.32 -8.98 8.75
N ASN A 70 -6.91 -9.95 8.07
CA ASN A 70 -6.16 -11.06 7.49
C ASN A 70 -5.16 -10.57 6.44
N LEU A 71 -5.57 -9.63 5.60
CA LEU A 71 -4.69 -9.10 4.56
C LEU A 71 -3.55 -8.27 5.17
N ILE A 72 -3.83 -7.52 6.22
CA ILE A 72 -2.80 -6.75 6.90
C ILE A 72 -1.75 -7.68 7.51
N GLU A 73 -2.19 -8.72 8.18
CA GLU A 73 -1.26 -9.70 8.75
C GLU A 73 -0.45 -10.40 7.67
N GLN A 74 -1.10 -10.80 6.59
CA GLN A 74 -0.44 -11.45 5.47
C GLN A 74 0.59 -10.51 4.83
N GLY A 75 0.20 -9.26 4.58
CA GLY A 75 1.05 -8.32 3.87
C GLY A 75 2.23 -7.83 4.68
N THR A 76 2.08 -7.70 5.99
CA THR A 76 3.11 -7.10 6.83
C THR A 76 4.01 -8.11 7.54
N GLN A 77 3.76 -9.40 7.39
CA GLN A 77 4.48 -10.42 8.15
C GLN A 77 5.99 -10.49 7.86
N PHE A 78 6.42 -9.97 6.72
CA PHE A 78 7.84 -10.02 6.34
C PHE A 78 8.57 -8.70 6.59
N GLY A 79 7.98 -7.81 7.39
CA GLY A 79 8.67 -6.60 7.81
C GLY A 79 8.59 -5.43 6.84
N CYS A 80 7.55 -5.38 6.03
CA CYS A 80 7.32 -4.22 5.17
C CYS A 80 7.16 -2.95 6.01
N ASP A 81 7.83 -1.86 5.64
CA ASP A 81 7.66 -0.58 6.31
C ASP A 81 6.32 0.02 5.90
N VAL A 82 5.61 0.60 6.87
CA VAL A 82 4.29 1.18 6.63
C VAL A 82 4.31 2.65 6.99
N VAL A 83 3.93 3.50 6.03
CA VAL A 83 3.83 4.94 6.23
C VAL A 83 2.38 5.34 5.97
N LEU A 84 1.71 5.80 7.00
CA LEU A 84 0.30 6.19 6.94
C LEU A 84 0.17 7.72 7.00
N ASP A 85 -1.02 8.21 6.68
CA ASP A 85 -1.31 9.65 6.65
C ASP A 85 -0.34 10.40 5.74
N GLU A 86 0.11 9.75 4.67
CA GLU A 86 1.08 10.33 3.77
C GLU A 86 0.56 10.23 2.34
N GLU A 87 0.42 11.37 1.70
CA GLU A 87 -0.02 11.43 0.32
C GLU A 87 1.18 11.68 -0.58
N VAL A 88 1.37 10.81 -1.57
CA VAL A 88 2.41 11.00 -2.58
C VAL A 88 1.86 11.94 -3.64
N SER A 89 2.47 13.11 -3.78
CA SER A 89 2.01 14.13 -4.71
C SER A 89 2.74 14.10 -6.04
N GLU A 90 3.98 13.62 -6.05
CA GLU A 90 4.80 13.59 -7.25
C GLU A 90 5.71 12.38 -7.25
N VAL A 91 6.03 11.92 -8.45
CA VAL A 91 7.02 10.87 -8.68
C VAL A 91 8.05 11.45 -9.62
N GLU A 92 9.31 11.44 -9.23
CA GLU A 92 10.41 11.96 -10.03
C GLU A 92 11.40 10.85 -10.32
N ARG A 93 11.90 10.83 -11.55
CA ARG A 93 12.96 9.91 -11.90
C ARG A 93 14.29 10.45 -11.41
N GLU A 94 15.08 9.59 -10.79
CA GLU A 94 16.38 10.00 -10.25
C GLU A 94 17.39 8.92 -10.59
N GLY A 95 18.00 9.04 -11.77
CA GLY A 95 18.89 8.00 -12.29
C GLY A 95 18.11 6.72 -12.56
N ASP A 96 18.54 5.64 -11.94
CA ASP A 96 17.86 4.34 -12.07
C ASP A 96 16.77 4.15 -11.03
N MET A 97 16.51 5.17 -10.22
CA MET A 97 15.57 5.08 -9.13
C MET A 97 14.47 6.11 -9.28
N PHE A 98 13.53 6.06 -8.35
CA PHE A 98 12.44 7.02 -8.29
C PHE A 98 12.43 7.70 -6.93
N ARG A 99 12.11 8.98 -6.94
CA ARG A 99 11.85 9.75 -5.72
C ARG A 99 10.36 10.01 -5.64
N LEU A 100 9.77 9.59 -4.53
CA LEU A 100 8.36 9.83 -4.26
C LEU A 100 8.29 11.02 -3.31
N VAL A 101 7.58 12.06 -3.72
CA VAL A 101 7.47 13.27 -2.91
C VAL A 101 6.19 13.19 -2.09
N GLY A 102 6.35 13.07 -0.79
CA GLY A 102 5.25 13.07 0.15
C GLY A 102 5.08 14.45 0.76
N ARG A 103 4.11 14.56 1.67
CA ARG A 103 3.82 15.84 2.32
C ARG A 103 4.95 16.26 3.26
N SER A 104 5.48 15.33 4.02
CA SER A 104 6.48 15.63 5.03
C SER A 104 7.90 15.29 4.62
N ARG A 105 8.07 14.38 3.67
CA ARG A 105 9.40 13.95 3.25
C ARG A 105 9.32 13.25 1.90
N SER A 106 10.50 12.97 1.35
CA SER A 106 10.62 12.20 0.12
C SER A 106 11.14 10.81 0.42
N TYR A 107 10.87 9.89 -0.51
CA TYR A 107 11.25 8.48 -0.38
C TYR A 107 11.94 8.03 -1.66
N LEU A 108 13.03 7.29 -1.53
CA LEU A 108 13.73 6.72 -2.66
C LEU A 108 13.41 5.24 -2.80
N THR A 109 13.18 4.79 -4.02
CA THR A 109 12.85 3.40 -4.28
C THR A 109 13.32 3.00 -5.67
N LYS A 110 13.61 1.72 -5.84
CA LYS A 110 14.02 1.20 -7.15
C LYS A 110 12.84 0.98 -8.06
N THR A 111 11.70 0.55 -7.52
CA THR A 111 10.49 0.30 -8.29
C THR A 111 9.27 0.79 -7.53
N ILE A 112 8.16 0.97 -8.25
CA ILE A 112 6.92 1.46 -7.67
C ILE A 112 5.79 0.56 -8.14
N LEU A 113 4.95 0.14 -7.19
CA LEU A 113 3.67 -0.50 -7.49
C LEU A 113 2.57 0.47 -7.13
N ILE A 114 1.76 0.85 -8.12
CA ILE A 114 0.64 1.75 -7.88
C ILE A 114 -0.61 0.92 -7.65
N ALA A 115 -1.13 0.97 -6.43
CA ALA A 115 -2.30 0.21 -6.01
C ALA A 115 -3.23 1.13 -5.23
N GLY A 116 -3.44 2.32 -5.76
CA GLY A 116 -4.10 3.41 -5.04
C GLY A 116 -5.59 3.25 -4.83
N GLY A 117 -6.23 2.35 -5.55
CA GLY A 117 -7.65 2.18 -5.42
C GLY A 117 -8.40 3.47 -5.73
N LYS A 118 -9.51 3.67 -5.04
CA LYS A 118 -10.41 4.77 -5.36
C LYS A 118 -9.96 6.11 -4.77
N GLY A 119 -9.20 6.14 -3.72
CA GLY A 119 -8.92 7.39 -3.01
C GLY A 119 -7.49 7.89 -3.08
N ALA A 120 -6.56 7.11 -3.63
CA ALA A 120 -5.15 7.47 -3.55
C ALA A 120 -4.71 8.46 -4.62
N PHE A 121 -5.36 8.44 -5.76
CA PHE A 121 -5.10 9.42 -6.81
C PHE A 121 -6.43 9.92 -7.34
N GLU A 122 -6.71 11.18 -7.13
CA GLU A 122 -7.82 11.80 -7.82
C GLU A 122 -7.34 12.25 -9.19
N PRO A 123 -8.03 11.81 -10.27
CA PRO A 123 -7.68 12.32 -11.59
C PRO A 123 -7.84 13.82 -11.60
N LYS A 124 -6.92 14.51 -12.26
CA LYS A 124 -7.09 15.93 -12.46
C LYS A 124 -8.34 16.16 -13.28
N HIS A 125 -9.16 17.07 -12.79
CA HIS A 125 -10.31 17.49 -13.55
C HIS A 125 -9.83 18.37 -14.70
N LEU A 126 -10.23 18.01 -15.87
CA LEU A 126 -9.92 18.79 -17.06
C LEU A 126 -10.92 19.92 -17.22
#